data_44091dfeff34e10765382dec3e0b672a
#
_entry.id   44091dfeff34e10765382dec3e0b672a
#
_cell.length_a   1.000
_cell.length_b   1.000
_cell.length_c   1.000
_cell.angle_alpha   90.00
_cell.angle_beta   90.00
_cell.angle_gamma   90.00
#
_symmetry.space_group_name_H-M   'P 1'
#
loop_
_entity.id
_entity.type
_entity.pdbx_description
1 polymer ?
#
loop_
_entity_poly.entity_id
_entity_poly.type
_entity_poly.pdbx_seq_one_letter_code
_entity_poly.pdbx_strand_id
1 'polypeptide(L)'
;MNLASKQMAVKRTVYGSGGVAQEFVEKEAIQNELVEQVLRLAPYDGVPINKYTLLDDCYRASGGFETGAYVIPHPRETYDKYTRRKQLSYYVNYTKPIVDAHVNPIFKTEPVRQNMSNTYQLFVKDVDGNHTSLTRFMKKTAIKAKLHGVEFIVMDMDVVDDNELVTEEDIVDKRLYPYLYTVSPDQVNNWATDKFGRLISISYTLTNKVVGKDGNIETVSELWTWTESICKKSINGVEVKFKNNIGRIPVIPVYGVINATDELIPQSDLYGIARTSLALYNCLSELRERNRNQAFSILTYPVAEDDDYESGDLSLQVGVNDMLMYRAGSQSPEYITPPVDSSNMLENEIKLMIQEIYRQANMQFVTEQKISNISGLYQKWANLQLFQTISELTDGLQNVERVLVKMFSSFMNEDMSEFSVTYNHEYGVSDITETLANATAVLAMNICEGLNYETKRKVINAMLSDVDSSVVNKILDDLAKSADKGAPVDVSQVSVTQPLGS
;
A
#
# COMPACT_ATOMS: atom_id res chain seq x y z
N MET A 1 -6.69 -30.54 0.32
CA MET A 1 -7.05 -31.77 -0.39
C MET A 1 -5.80 -32.32 -1.03
N ASN A 2 -5.38 -33.52 -0.61
CA ASN A 2 -4.05 -34.09 -0.82
C ASN A 2 -3.78 -34.37 -2.31
N LEU A 3 -2.66 -33.89 -2.84
CA LEU A 3 -2.18 -34.18 -4.22
C LEU A 3 -2.07 -35.67 -4.54
N ALA A 4 -1.93 -36.52 -3.55
CA ALA A 4 -1.87 -37.96 -3.68
C ALA A 4 -3.19 -38.62 -4.18
N SER A 5 -4.34 -37.96 -4.04
CA SER A 5 -5.64 -38.51 -4.44
C SER A 5 -6.00 -38.24 -5.92
N LYS A 6 -5.29 -37.34 -6.60
CA LYS A 6 -5.49 -37.07 -8.03
C LYS A 6 -4.68 -37.97 -8.96
N GLN A 7 -3.60 -38.57 -8.47
CA GLN A 7 -2.81 -39.54 -9.26
C GLN A 7 -3.48 -40.91 -9.45
N MET A 8 -4.53 -41.21 -8.67
CA MET A 8 -5.23 -42.52 -8.80
C MET A 8 -6.38 -42.54 -9.83
N ALA A 9 -6.74 -41.42 -10.42
CA ALA A 9 -7.93 -41.34 -11.32
C ALA A 9 -7.64 -41.58 -12.83
N VAL A 10 -6.39 -41.77 -13.23
CA VAL A 10 -6.00 -41.92 -14.65
C VAL A 10 -5.36 -43.29 -14.93
N LYS A 11 -5.72 -44.35 -14.22
CA LYS A 11 -5.44 -45.72 -14.69
C LYS A 11 -6.65 -46.25 -15.46
N ARG A 12 -6.89 -45.75 -16.67
CA ARG A 12 -7.62 -46.50 -17.68
C ARG A 12 -6.64 -47.42 -18.41
N THR A 13 -6.65 -48.67 -18.02
CA THR A 13 -5.95 -49.74 -18.72
C THR A 13 -6.58 -49.93 -20.09
N VAL A 14 -5.92 -49.45 -21.12
CA VAL A 14 -6.26 -49.84 -22.50
C VAL A 14 -5.38 -51.04 -22.84
N TYR A 15 -6.00 -52.23 -22.93
CA TYR A 15 -5.36 -53.42 -23.45
C TYR A 15 -5.17 -53.29 -24.95
N GLY A 16 -3.94 -53.12 -25.40
CA GLY A 16 -3.55 -53.15 -26.78
C GLY A 16 -2.03 -53.29 -26.91
N SER A 17 -1.62 -54.36 -27.51
CA SER A 17 -0.26 -54.85 -27.80
C SER A 17 0.91 -53.85 -27.77
N GLY A 18 1.84 -54.14 -26.89
CA GLY A 18 3.17 -53.62 -26.65
C GLY A 18 3.78 -52.60 -27.64
N GLY A 19 4.00 -51.42 -27.19
CA GLY A 19 4.78 -50.36 -27.81
C GLY A 19 4.10 -49.00 -27.83
N VAL A 20 2.79 -48.97 -28.10
CA VAL A 20 2.04 -47.71 -28.24
C VAL A 20 1.65 -47.10 -26.89
N ALA A 21 1.48 -47.91 -25.86
CA ALA A 21 1.06 -47.45 -24.52
C ALA A 21 2.15 -46.65 -23.79
N GLN A 22 3.42 -47.00 -24.02
CA GLN A 22 4.54 -46.28 -23.39
C GLN A 22 4.72 -44.88 -24.00
N GLU A 23 4.57 -44.73 -25.30
CA GLU A 23 4.67 -43.46 -26.00
C GLU A 23 3.51 -42.49 -25.68
N PHE A 24 2.31 -43.03 -25.42
CA PHE A 24 1.16 -42.22 -24.96
C PHE A 24 1.32 -41.77 -23.53
N VAL A 25 1.85 -42.59 -22.62
CA VAL A 25 2.10 -42.25 -21.22
C VAL A 25 3.22 -41.21 -21.09
N GLU A 26 4.28 -41.32 -21.87
CA GLU A 26 5.34 -40.30 -21.90
C GLU A 26 4.85 -38.96 -22.51
N LYS A 27 4.06 -39.00 -23.58
CA LYS A 27 3.48 -37.77 -24.14
C LYS A 27 2.48 -37.11 -23.20
N GLU A 28 1.66 -37.88 -22.50
CA GLU A 28 0.74 -37.37 -21.49
C GLU A 28 1.49 -36.81 -20.26
N ALA A 29 2.56 -37.46 -19.83
CA ALA A 29 3.42 -36.97 -18.75
C ALA A 29 4.15 -35.69 -19.15
N ILE A 30 4.71 -35.60 -20.34
CA ILE A 30 5.35 -34.38 -20.86
C ILE A 30 4.32 -33.25 -21.04
N GLN A 31 3.12 -33.60 -21.52
CA GLN A 31 2.05 -32.59 -21.67
C GLN A 31 1.52 -32.09 -20.34
N ASN A 32 1.42 -32.95 -19.32
CA ASN A 32 1.05 -32.57 -17.97
C ASN A 32 2.16 -31.77 -17.28
N GLU A 33 3.43 -32.08 -17.51
CA GLU A 33 4.57 -31.30 -16.99
C GLU A 33 4.67 -29.93 -17.66
N LEU A 34 4.40 -29.86 -18.98
CA LEU A 34 4.28 -28.58 -19.70
C LEU A 34 3.08 -27.73 -19.20
N VAL A 35 1.94 -28.38 -18.95
CA VAL A 35 0.74 -27.69 -18.38
C VAL A 35 1.03 -27.23 -16.96
N GLU A 36 1.72 -28.02 -16.12
CA GLU A 36 2.14 -27.57 -14.79
C GLU A 36 3.18 -26.45 -14.86
N GLN A 37 4.12 -26.48 -15.81
CA GLN A 37 5.06 -25.38 -16.02
C GLN A 37 4.37 -24.12 -16.52
N VAL A 38 3.41 -24.23 -17.44
CA VAL A 38 2.59 -23.10 -17.91
C VAL A 38 1.72 -22.55 -16.78
N LEU A 39 1.13 -23.40 -15.94
CA LEU A 39 0.38 -22.98 -14.77
C LEU A 39 1.26 -22.30 -13.70
N ARG A 40 2.52 -22.72 -13.56
CA ARG A 40 3.50 -22.04 -12.69
C ARG A 40 3.96 -20.71 -13.27
N LEU A 41 3.96 -20.57 -14.59
CA LEU A 41 4.36 -19.36 -15.31
C LEU A 41 3.21 -18.35 -15.47
N ALA A 42 1.96 -18.79 -15.32
CA ALA A 42 0.77 -17.96 -15.42
C ALA A 42 0.04 -17.88 -14.06
N PRO A 43 0.51 -17.07 -13.11
CA PRO A 43 -0.13 -16.94 -11.82
C PRO A 43 -1.58 -16.42 -11.90
N TYR A 44 -2.01 -15.97 -13.08
CA TYR A 44 -3.36 -15.47 -13.33
C TYR A 44 -4.38 -16.56 -13.72
N ASP A 45 -3.94 -17.67 -14.38
CA ASP A 45 -4.84 -18.70 -14.91
C ASP A 45 -5.08 -19.88 -13.94
N GLY A 46 -4.99 -19.68 -12.65
CA GLY A 46 -5.39 -20.69 -11.67
C GLY A 46 -4.45 -20.94 -10.50
N VAL A 47 -3.28 -20.32 -10.46
CA VAL A 47 -2.50 -20.25 -9.22
C VAL A 47 -3.00 -19.02 -8.45
N PRO A 48 -3.67 -19.21 -7.30
CA PRO A 48 -4.14 -18.07 -6.52
C PRO A 48 -2.93 -17.29 -6.01
N ILE A 49 -2.68 -16.13 -6.59
CA ILE A 49 -1.75 -15.17 -6.01
C ILE A 49 -2.33 -14.76 -4.65
N ASN A 50 -1.53 -14.86 -3.60
CA ASN A 50 -1.95 -14.34 -2.30
C ASN A 50 -2.28 -12.85 -2.48
N LYS A 51 -3.51 -12.47 -2.09
CA LYS A 51 -4.01 -11.09 -2.26
C LYS A 51 -3.11 -10.05 -1.61
N TYR A 52 -2.52 -10.37 -0.45
CA TYR A 52 -1.62 -9.47 0.27
C TYR A 52 -0.27 -9.33 -0.41
N THR A 53 0.28 -10.44 -0.93
CA THR A 53 1.50 -10.40 -1.75
C THR A 53 1.31 -9.54 -2.99
N LEU A 54 0.17 -9.67 -3.69
CA LEU A 54 -0.13 -8.82 -4.85
C LEU A 54 -0.21 -7.34 -4.48
N LEU A 55 -0.87 -7.01 -3.37
CA LEU A 55 -1.00 -5.64 -2.88
C LEU A 55 0.37 -5.05 -2.53
N ASP A 56 1.20 -5.80 -1.82
CA ASP A 56 2.57 -5.39 -1.48
C ASP A 56 3.43 -5.19 -2.72
N ASP A 57 3.37 -6.11 -3.69
CA ASP A 57 4.10 -6.02 -4.96
C ASP A 57 3.64 -4.81 -5.77
N CYS A 58 2.32 -4.53 -5.82
CA CYS A 58 1.80 -3.33 -6.46
C CYS A 58 2.31 -2.04 -5.80
N TYR A 59 2.34 -1.99 -4.46
CA TYR A 59 2.81 -0.82 -3.72
C TYR A 59 4.31 -0.59 -3.89
N ARG A 60 5.11 -1.65 -3.82
CA ARG A 60 6.58 -1.59 -3.90
C ARG A 60 7.13 -1.60 -5.31
N ALA A 61 6.31 -1.93 -6.32
CA ALA A 61 6.75 -2.23 -7.68
C ALA A 61 7.82 -3.35 -7.72
N SER A 62 7.64 -4.39 -6.94
CA SER A 62 8.59 -5.49 -6.74
C SER A 62 7.99 -6.86 -7.06
N GLY A 63 8.67 -7.92 -6.65
CA GLY A 63 8.18 -9.28 -6.72
C GLY A 63 7.89 -9.74 -8.15
N GLY A 64 6.65 -10.13 -8.42
CA GLY A 64 6.25 -10.63 -9.73
C GLY A 64 6.30 -9.60 -10.86
N PHE A 65 6.17 -8.31 -10.54
CA PHE A 65 6.33 -7.22 -11.51
C PHE A 65 7.79 -7.00 -11.91
N GLU A 66 8.72 -7.10 -10.96
CA GLU A 66 10.16 -6.94 -11.20
C GLU A 66 10.74 -8.15 -11.94
N THR A 67 10.38 -9.36 -11.53
CA THR A 67 10.86 -10.60 -12.11
C THR A 67 10.17 -10.97 -13.43
N GLY A 68 9.08 -10.28 -13.79
CA GLY A 68 8.22 -10.62 -14.91
C GLY A 68 7.38 -11.88 -14.68
N ALA A 69 7.27 -12.36 -13.43
CA ALA A 69 6.46 -13.55 -13.13
C ALA A 69 4.95 -13.31 -13.33
N TYR A 70 4.52 -12.06 -13.33
CA TYR A 70 3.13 -11.67 -13.58
C TYR A 70 2.79 -11.44 -15.07
N VAL A 71 3.75 -11.65 -15.98
CA VAL A 71 3.48 -11.61 -17.42
C VAL A 71 2.83 -12.94 -17.83
N ILE A 72 1.63 -12.85 -18.41
CA ILE A 72 0.84 -14.00 -18.85
C ILE A 72 1.30 -14.43 -20.24
N PRO A 73 1.66 -15.71 -20.47
CA PRO A 73 2.02 -16.18 -21.79
C PRO A 73 0.79 -16.20 -22.71
N HIS A 74 0.96 -15.78 -23.97
CA HIS A 74 -0.10 -15.90 -24.96
C HIS A 74 -0.08 -17.33 -25.56
N PRO A 75 -1.24 -18.00 -25.80
CA PRO A 75 -1.29 -19.38 -26.30
C PRO A 75 -0.56 -19.64 -27.61
N ARG A 76 -0.35 -18.61 -28.43
CA ARG A 76 0.36 -18.68 -29.73
C ARG A 76 1.79 -18.15 -29.67
N GLU A 77 2.28 -17.80 -28.47
CA GLU A 77 3.60 -17.23 -28.26
C GLU A 77 4.62 -18.34 -28.07
N THR A 78 5.79 -18.24 -28.73
CA THR A 78 6.90 -19.15 -28.48
C THR A 78 7.58 -18.81 -27.17
N TYR A 79 8.23 -19.79 -26.54
CA TYR A 79 8.94 -19.58 -25.25
C TYR A 79 9.98 -18.45 -25.32
N ASP A 80 10.73 -18.33 -26.42
CA ASP A 80 11.75 -17.29 -26.62
C ASP A 80 11.12 -15.89 -26.68
N LYS A 81 10.01 -15.76 -27.40
CA LYS A 81 9.26 -14.49 -27.47
C LYS A 81 8.68 -14.11 -26.10
N TYR A 82 8.10 -15.08 -25.38
CA TYR A 82 7.61 -14.89 -24.03
C TYR A 82 8.72 -14.44 -23.08
N THR A 83 9.88 -15.13 -23.08
CA THR A 83 11.02 -14.77 -22.23
C THR A 83 11.53 -13.35 -22.53
N ARG A 84 11.58 -12.99 -23.80
CA ARG A 84 11.95 -11.63 -24.23
C ARG A 84 10.92 -10.60 -23.79
N ARG A 85 9.62 -10.90 -23.91
CA ARG A 85 8.53 -10.02 -23.47
C ARG A 85 8.58 -9.80 -21.94
N LYS A 86 8.87 -10.84 -21.15
CA LYS A 86 9.12 -10.72 -19.70
C LYS A 86 10.25 -9.72 -19.38
N GLN A 87 11.38 -9.83 -20.08
CA GLN A 87 12.52 -8.94 -19.87
C GLN A 87 12.24 -7.49 -20.26
N LEU A 88 11.30 -7.26 -21.17
CA LEU A 88 10.94 -5.93 -21.67
C LEU A 88 9.74 -5.34 -20.95
N SER A 89 9.02 -6.12 -20.16
CA SER A 89 7.86 -5.65 -19.41
C SER A 89 8.30 -4.66 -18.32
N TYR A 90 7.44 -3.68 -18.05
CA TYR A 90 7.65 -2.71 -16.99
C TYR A 90 6.34 -2.39 -16.30
N TYR A 91 6.41 -2.22 -15.00
CA TYR A 91 5.26 -1.88 -14.17
C TYR A 91 5.17 -0.38 -13.95
N VAL A 92 3.97 0.18 -14.12
CA VAL A 92 3.66 1.57 -13.77
C VAL A 92 2.94 1.56 -12.43
N ASN A 93 3.57 2.13 -11.41
CA ASN A 93 3.05 2.11 -10.06
C ASN A 93 1.99 3.19 -9.84
N TYR A 94 0.72 2.81 -9.89
CA TYR A 94 -0.42 3.65 -9.51
C TYR A 94 -0.80 3.48 -8.03
N THR A 95 -0.54 2.30 -7.45
CA THR A 95 -0.97 1.97 -6.09
C THR A 95 -0.30 2.85 -5.04
N LYS A 96 1.01 3.04 -5.13
CA LYS A 96 1.75 3.84 -4.15
C LYS A 96 1.29 5.31 -4.10
N PRO A 97 1.21 6.06 -5.22
CA PRO A 97 0.68 7.42 -5.20
C PRO A 97 -0.74 7.53 -4.65
N ILE A 98 -1.59 6.55 -4.92
CA ILE A 98 -2.96 6.50 -4.39
C ILE A 98 -2.95 6.33 -2.87
N VAL A 99 -2.21 5.36 -2.33
CA VAL A 99 -2.08 5.18 -0.88
C VAL A 99 -1.50 6.42 -0.22
N ASP A 100 -0.44 6.98 -0.81
CA ASP A 100 0.21 8.20 -0.30
C ASP A 100 -0.74 9.40 -0.29
N ALA A 101 -1.62 9.52 -1.30
CA ALA A 101 -2.64 10.58 -1.36
C ALA A 101 -3.71 10.45 -0.28
N HIS A 102 -4.02 9.22 0.18
CA HIS A 102 -4.97 8.99 1.27
C HIS A 102 -4.33 9.19 2.66
N VAL A 103 -3.06 8.86 2.83
CA VAL A 103 -2.42 8.83 4.17
C VAL A 103 -1.62 10.10 4.47
N ASN A 104 -0.88 10.65 3.51
CA ASN A 104 -0.01 11.81 3.77
C ASN A 104 -0.74 13.05 4.31
N PRO A 105 -1.95 13.39 3.84
CA PRO A 105 -2.66 14.56 4.36
C PRO A 105 -2.98 14.48 5.86
N ILE A 106 -3.18 13.28 6.40
CA ILE A 106 -3.46 13.04 7.82
C ILE A 106 -2.27 13.48 8.71
N PHE A 107 -1.06 13.20 8.21
CA PHE A 107 0.20 13.47 8.91
C PHE A 107 0.93 14.70 8.37
N LYS A 108 0.21 15.61 7.70
CA LYS A 108 0.75 16.90 7.25
C LYS A 108 1.24 17.75 8.43
N THR A 109 0.49 17.73 9.52
CA THR A 109 0.88 18.28 10.81
C THR A 109 0.95 17.15 11.83
N GLU A 110 1.82 17.28 12.84
CA GLU A 110 1.86 16.30 13.92
C GLU A 110 0.55 16.28 14.69
N PRO A 111 0.04 15.09 15.10
CA PRO A 111 -1.10 14.99 15.99
C PRO A 111 -0.83 15.72 17.31
N VAL A 112 -1.79 16.54 17.72
CA VAL A 112 -1.70 17.29 18.98
C VAL A 112 -2.12 16.37 20.12
N ARG A 113 -1.19 16.13 21.05
CA ARG A 113 -1.37 15.28 22.25
C ARG A 113 -1.28 16.13 23.49
N GLN A 114 -2.27 16.06 24.37
CA GLN A 114 -2.33 16.82 25.61
C GLN A 114 -2.45 15.91 26.81
N ASN A 115 -2.01 16.37 27.97
CA ASN A 115 -2.07 15.66 29.25
C ASN A 115 -1.35 14.31 29.24
N MET A 116 -0.15 14.28 28.67
CA MET A 116 0.73 13.11 28.64
C MET A 116 1.50 12.97 29.95
N SER A 117 1.57 11.75 30.51
CA SER A 117 2.50 11.45 31.61
C SER A 117 3.96 11.51 31.14
N ASN A 118 4.91 11.59 32.08
CA ASN A 118 6.33 11.62 31.74
C ASN A 118 6.76 10.33 31.00
N THR A 119 6.30 9.17 31.46
CA THR A 119 6.61 7.88 30.85
C THR A 119 6.00 7.75 29.45
N TYR A 120 4.77 8.26 29.27
CA TYR A 120 4.14 8.27 27.96
C TYR A 120 4.85 9.21 26.98
N GLN A 121 5.42 10.31 27.42
CA GLN A 121 6.24 11.19 26.59
C GLN A 121 7.51 10.48 26.08
N LEU A 122 8.12 9.61 26.88
CA LEU A 122 9.24 8.75 26.44
C LEU A 122 8.78 7.74 25.40
N PHE A 123 7.66 7.07 25.68
CA PHE A 123 7.05 6.11 24.76
C PHE A 123 6.73 6.74 23.40
N VAL A 124 6.15 7.97 23.35
CA VAL A 124 5.85 8.68 22.09
C VAL A 124 7.11 8.93 21.25
N LYS A 125 8.28 9.10 21.88
CA LYS A 125 9.55 9.32 21.17
C LYS A 125 10.15 8.03 20.60
N ASP A 126 9.93 6.91 21.29
CA ASP A 126 10.45 5.59 20.88
C ASP A 126 9.46 4.48 21.24
N VAL A 127 8.67 4.04 20.27
CA VAL A 127 7.64 3.01 20.49
C VAL A 127 8.12 1.59 20.21
N ASP A 128 9.24 1.41 19.51
CA ASP A 128 9.70 0.09 19.04
C ASP A 128 11.14 -0.27 19.47
N GLY A 129 11.81 0.57 20.26
CA GLY A 129 13.21 0.40 20.63
C GLY A 129 14.23 0.75 19.53
N ASN A 130 13.75 1.25 18.40
CA ASN A 130 14.56 1.67 17.27
C ASN A 130 14.46 3.18 16.98
N HIS A 131 14.12 3.96 18.00
CA HIS A 131 13.91 5.42 17.89
C HIS A 131 12.83 5.81 16.89
N THR A 132 11.81 4.97 16.71
CA THR A 132 10.64 5.32 15.90
C THR A 132 9.63 6.06 16.77
N SER A 133 9.29 7.30 16.40
CA SER A 133 8.25 8.04 17.10
C SER A 133 6.86 7.46 16.85
N LEU A 134 5.93 7.64 17.80
CA LEU A 134 4.54 7.18 17.67
C LEU A 134 3.88 7.70 16.39
N THR A 135 4.10 8.96 16.02
CA THR A 135 3.56 9.56 14.79
C THR A 135 4.06 8.81 13.55
N ARG A 136 5.35 8.50 13.49
CA ARG A 136 5.94 7.73 12.37
C ARG A 136 5.44 6.29 12.35
N PHE A 137 5.29 5.67 13.50
CA PHE A 137 4.73 4.33 13.63
C PHE A 137 3.28 4.30 13.15
N MET A 138 2.42 5.21 13.61
CA MET A 138 1.03 5.33 13.18
C MET A 138 0.90 5.60 11.69
N LYS A 139 1.79 6.43 11.11
CA LYS A 139 1.82 6.64 9.66
C LYS A 139 2.15 5.37 8.88
N LYS A 140 3.17 4.61 9.30
CA LYS A 140 3.51 3.31 8.69
C LYS A 140 2.34 2.32 8.80
N THR A 141 1.70 2.26 9.95
CA THR A 141 0.53 1.40 10.19
C THR A 141 -0.67 1.83 9.34
N ALA A 142 -0.93 3.13 9.19
CA ALA A 142 -1.99 3.65 8.32
C ALA A 142 -1.78 3.27 6.84
N ILE A 143 -0.53 3.34 6.35
CA ILE A 143 -0.17 2.90 5.00
C ILE A 143 -0.49 1.41 4.81
N LYS A 144 -0.07 0.56 5.75
CA LYS A 144 -0.32 -0.88 5.70
C LYS A 144 -1.81 -1.21 5.84
N ALA A 145 -2.50 -0.55 6.77
CA ALA A 145 -3.93 -0.71 6.95
C ALA A 145 -4.71 -0.34 5.68
N LYS A 146 -4.36 0.79 5.03
CA LYS A 146 -4.96 1.19 3.76
C LYS A 146 -4.68 0.17 2.66
N LEU A 147 -3.45 -0.38 2.62
CA LEU A 147 -3.04 -1.36 1.63
C LEU A 147 -3.74 -2.71 1.81
N HIS A 148 -3.79 -3.23 3.02
CA HIS A 148 -4.30 -4.58 3.31
C HIS A 148 -5.79 -4.62 3.70
N GLY A 149 -6.40 -3.45 4.00
CA GLY A 149 -7.75 -3.33 4.54
C GLY A 149 -7.76 -3.23 6.07
N VAL A 150 -6.86 -3.93 6.74
CA VAL A 150 -6.62 -3.89 8.18
C VAL A 150 -5.14 -4.15 8.46
N GLU A 151 -4.62 -3.58 9.54
CA GLU A 151 -3.33 -3.92 10.14
C GLU A 151 -3.52 -4.01 11.65
N PHE A 152 -2.85 -4.92 12.32
CA PHE A 152 -2.98 -5.09 13.77
C PHE A 152 -1.78 -4.47 14.47
N ILE A 153 -2.05 -3.60 15.45
CA ILE A 153 -1.03 -3.11 16.39
C ILE A 153 -1.05 -4.02 17.60
N VAL A 154 0.10 -4.54 17.95
CA VAL A 154 0.30 -5.30 19.19
C VAL A 154 1.13 -4.45 20.15
N MET A 155 0.65 -4.31 21.38
CA MET A 155 1.41 -3.71 22.48
C MET A 155 1.88 -4.82 23.40
N ASP A 156 3.18 -4.87 23.67
CA ASP A 156 3.78 -5.85 24.54
C ASP A 156 4.80 -5.17 25.46
N MET A 157 5.21 -5.83 26.51
CA MET A 157 6.19 -5.33 27.47
C MET A 157 7.07 -6.47 27.93
N ASP A 158 8.36 -6.24 28.04
CA ASP A 158 9.29 -7.21 28.59
C ASP A 158 8.96 -7.49 30.07
N VAL A 159 9.02 -8.74 30.44
CA VAL A 159 8.73 -9.18 31.83
C VAL A 159 9.86 -8.71 32.73
N VAL A 160 9.52 -7.83 33.66
CA VAL A 160 10.42 -7.45 34.77
C VAL A 160 10.21 -8.46 35.91
N ASP A 161 11.28 -8.93 36.52
CA ASP A 161 11.16 -9.81 37.68
C ASP A 161 10.46 -9.06 38.83
N ASP A 162 9.38 -9.64 39.37
CA ASP A 162 8.54 -9.07 40.44
C ASP A 162 9.35 -8.68 41.71
N ASN A 163 10.61 -9.08 41.81
CA ASN A 163 11.47 -8.86 42.98
C ASN A 163 12.44 -7.67 42.80
N GLU A 164 12.52 -7.00 41.64
CA GLU A 164 13.35 -5.81 41.43
C GLU A 164 12.55 -4.54 41.77
N LEU A 165 13.08 -3.74 42.69
CA LEU A 165 12.57 -2.38 42.93
C LEU A 165 13.00 -1.51 41.74
N VAL A 166 12.01 -1.18 40.90
CA VAL A 166 12.22 -0.35 39.71
C VAL A 166 12.13 1.12 40.12
N THR A 167 13.16 1.89 39.85
CA THR A 167 13.17 3.35 40.02
C THR A 167 12.73 4.06 38.73
N GLU A 168 12.36 5.34 38.81
CA GLU A 168 12.07 6.13 37.60
C GLU A 168 13.29 6.22 36.64
N GLU A 169 14.51 6.21 37.17
CA GLU A 169 15.76 6.18 36.42
C GLU A 169 15.92 4.82 35.68
N ASP A 170 15.58 3.70 36.32
CA ASP A 170 15.58 2.38 35.71
C ASP A 170 14.59 2.29 34.54
N ILE A 171 13.41 2.94 34.65
CA ILE A 171 12.42 2.97 33.57
C ILE A 171 12.99 3.61 32.31
N VAL A 172 13.79 4.67 32.46
CA VAL A 172 14.43 5.38 31.34
C VAL A 172 15.59 4.57 30.78
N ASP A 173 16.53 4.17 31.67
CA ASP A 173 17.80 3.55 31.27
C ASP A 173 17.63 2.14 30.71
N LYS A 174 16.73 1.36 31.30
CA LYS A 174 16.44 -0.02 30.88
C LYS A 174 15.25 -0.11 29.92
N ARG A 175 14.64 1.01 29.54
CA ARG A 175 13.45 1.07 28.69
C ARG A 175 12.32 0.15 29.20
N LEU A 176 11.99 0.25 30.48
CA LEU A 176 10.96 -0.56 31.12
C LEU A 176 9.55 0.03 30.89
N TYR A 177 9.18 0.20 29.63
CA TYR A 177 7.84 0.61 29.19
C TYR A 177 7.42 -0.19 27.95
N PRO A 178 6.12 -0.30 27.64
CA PRO A 178 5.62 -1.09 26.52
C PRO A 178 6.23 -0.72 25.19
N TYR A 179 6.26 -1.67 24.26
CA TYR A 179 6.66 -1.45 22.88
C TYR A 179 5.55 -1.88 21.92
N LEU A 180 5.59 -1.34 20.69
CA LEU A 180 4.63 -1.62 19.64
C LEU A 180 5.29 -2.35 18.47
N TYR A 181 4.55 -3.29 17.91
CA TYR A 181 4.84 -3.85 16.59
C TYR A 181 3.55 -4.08 15.83
N THR A 182 3.67 -4.29 14.51
CA THR A 182 2.49 -4.56 13.66
C THR A 182 2.47 -6.00 13.20
N VAL A 183 1.26 -6.54 13.07
CA VAL A 183 0.97 -7.86 12.49
C VAL A 183 0.05 -7.64 11.30
N SER A 184 0.47 -8.09 10.13
CA SER A 184 -0.33 -8.01 8.91
C SER A 184 -1.36 -9.14 8.85
N PRO A 185 -2.48 -8.98 8.14
CA PRO A 185 -3.56 -9.96 8.15
C PRO A 185 -3.18 -11.33 7.57
N ASP A 186 -2.16 -11.42 6.72
CA ASP A 186 -1.60 -12.68 6.21
C ASP A 186 -0.84 -13.48 7.28
N GLN A 187 -0.39 -12.83 8.35
CA GLN A 187 0.27 -13.45 9.50
C GLN A 187 -0.72 -13.97 10.55
N VAL A 188 -2.00 -13.55 10.47
CA VAL A 188 -3.05 -13.99 11.41
C VAL A 188 -3.56 -15.36 11.01
N ASN A 189 -3.41 -16.32 11.90
CA ASN A 189 -3.79 -17.72 11.66
C ASN A 189 -5.23 -18.01 12.07
N ASN A 190 -5.65 -17.49 13.24
CA ASN A 190 -6.98 -17.74 13.78
C ASN A 190 -7.40 -16.65 14.76
N TRP A 191 -8.70 -16.43 14.91
CA TRP A 191 -9.28 -15.49 15.88
C TRP A 191 -10.68 -15.93 16.31
N ALA A 192 -11.10 -15.42 17.47
CA ALA A 192 -12.47 -15.53 17.94
C ALA A 192 -12.92 -14.18 18.52
N THR A 193 -14.18 -13.84 18.29
CA THR A 193 -14.81 -12.62 18.79
C THR A 193 -16.03 -12.96 19.64
N ASP A 194 -16.38 -12.08 20.58
CA ASP A 194 -17.63 -12.15 21.31
C ASP A 194 -18.82 -11.69 20.45
N LYS A 195 -20.02 -11.71 21.02
CA LYS A 195 -21.25 -11.24 20.35
C LYS A 195 -21.27 -9.74 20.03
N PHE A 196 -20.31 -8.99 20.54
CA PHE A 196 -20.13 -7.55 20.29
C PHE A 196 -18.97 -7.25 19.33
N GLY A 197 -18.36 -8.29 18.74
CA GLY A 197 -17.22 -8.15 17.84
C GLY A 197 -15.87 -7.93 18.53
N ARG A 198 -15.79 -8.03 19.88
CA ARG A 198 -14.52 -7.86 20.60
C ARG A 198 -13.71 -9.15 20.55
N LEU A 199 -12.39 -9.03 20.37
CA LEU A 199 -11.48 -10.16 20.36
C LEU A 199 -11.48 -10.91 21.70
N ILE A 200 -11.76 -12.22 21.65
CA ILE A 200 -11.61 -13.16 22.78
C ILE A 200 -10.30 -13.94 22.66
N SER A 201 -9.86 -14.22 21.44
CA SER A 201 -8.61 -14.89 21.13
C SER A 201 -8.10 -14.46 19.78
N ILE A 202 -6.78 -14.36 19.63
CA ILE A 202 -6.11 -14.18 18.35
C ILE A 202 -4.79 -14.94 18.35
N SER A 203 -4.49 -15.58 17.21
CA SER A 203 -3.20 -16.22 16.99
C SER A 203 -2.58 -15.74 15.66
N TYR A 204 -1.29 -15.48 15.70
CA TYR A 204 -0.53 -15.01 14.53
C TYR A 204 0.89 -15.57 14.56
N THR A 205 1.54 -15.61 13.40
CA THR A 205 2.90 -16.10 13.24
C THR A 205 3.83 -14.95 12.88
N LEU A 206 4.87 -14.75 13.68
CA LEU A 206 5.97 -13.84 13.37
C LEU A 206 7.16 -14.63 12.83
N THR A 207 7.79 -14.13 11.79
CA THR A 207 8.98 -14.73 11.22
C THR A 207 10.17 -13.80 11.44
N ASN A 208 11.10 -14.24 12.30
CA ASN A 208 12.28 -13.48 12.68
C ASN A 208 13.53 -14.13 12.12
N LYS A 209 14.52 -13.31 11.75
CA LYS A 209 15.86 -13.77 11.40
C LYS A 209 16.74 -13.64 12.64
N VAL A 210 17.24 -14.77 13.11
CA VAL A 210 18.13 -14.83 14.28
C VAL A 210 19.50 -15.37 13.85
N VAL A 211 20.54 -14.96 14.57
CA VAL A 211 21.87 -15.53 14.37
C VAL A 211 21.94 -16.83 15.16
N GLY A 212 22.05 -17.96 14.45
CA GLY A 212 22.22 -19.28 15.06
C GLY A 212 23.56 -19.41 15.80
N LYS A 213 23.71 -20.49 16.57
CA LYS A 213 24.94 -20.76 17.33
C LYS A 213 26.20 -20.86 16.46
N ASP A 214 26.03 -21.19 15.20
CA ASP A 214 27.10 -21.32 14.19
C ASP A 214 27.38 -20.02 13.42
N GLY A 215 26.79 -18.90 13.84
CA GLY A 215 26.92 -17.60 13.16
C GLY A 215 26.10 -17.46 11.88
N ASN A 216 25.36 -18.50 11.48
CA ASN A 216 24.48 -18.45 10.31
C ASN A 216 23.15 -17.77 10.66
N ILE A 217 22.55 -17.09 9.65
CA ILE A 217 21.24 -16.48 9.81
C ILE A 217 20.18 -17.58 9.62
N GLU A 218 19.45 -17.87 10.68
CA GLU A 218 18.32 -18.79 10.68
C GLU A 218 17.01 -18.03 10.70
N THR A 219 16.02 -18.57 10.00
CA THR A 219 14.65 -18.03 10.02
C THR A 219 13.85 -18.81 11.05
N VAL A 220 13.41 -18.11 12.10
CA VAL A 220 12.61 -18.72 13.18
C VAL A 220 11.18 -18.20 13.08
N SER A 221 10.23 -19.12 13.06
CA SER A 221 8.79 -18.81 13.10
C SER A 221 8.27 -18.96 14.51
N GLU A 222 7.67 -17.92 15.03
CA GLU A 222 7.08 -17.83 16.36
C GLU A 222 5.56 -17.76 16.23
N LEU A 223 4.85 -18.74 16.78
CA LEU A 223 3.39 -18.71 16.88
C LEU A 223 3.00 -18.08 18.22
N TRP A 224 2.33 -16.97 18.15
CA TRP A 224 1.76 -16.25 19.28
C TRP A 224 0.25 -16.47 19.37
N THR A 225 -0.25 -16.70 20.57
CA THR A 225 -1.69 -16.82 20.83
C THR A 225 -2.04 -16.02 22.08
N TRP A 226 -2.88 -15.01 21.90
CA TRP A 226 -3.37 -14.17 22.98
C TRP A 226 -4.82 -14.49 23.33
N THR A 227 -5.07 -14.55 24.63
CA THR A 227 -6.39 -14.55 25.25
C THR A 227 -6.44 -13.47 26.34
N GLU A 228 -7.58 -13.21 26.91
CA GLU A 228 -7.72 -12.22 28.00
C GLU A 228 -6.83 -12.54 29.21
N SER A 229 -6.55 -13.80 29.48
CA SER A 229 -5.84 -14.26 30.70
C SER A 229 -4.42 -14.76 30.40
N ILE A 230 -4.14 -15.26 29.22
CA ILE A 230 -2.91 -16.01 28.92
C ILE A 230 -2.38 -15.59 27.55
N CYS A 231 -1.07 -15.39 27.47
CA CYS A 231 -0.29 -15.34 26.24
C CYS A 231 0.50 -16.64 26.09
N LYS A 232 0.45 -17.25 24.92
CA LYS A 232 1.24 -18.44 24.58
C LYS A 232 2.16 -18.11 23.42
N LYS A 233 3.43 -18.45 23.58
CA LYS A 233 4.44 -18.35 22.52
C LYS A 233 4.96 -19.75 22.22
N SER A 234 4.92 -20.16 20.97
CA SER A 234 5.47 -21.45 20.53
C SER A 234 6.58 -21.21 19.50
N ILE A 235 7.76 -21.77 19.76
CA ILE A 235 8.94 -21.73 18.89
C ILE A 235 9.39 -23.16 18.65
N ASN A 236 9.44 -23.62 17.41
CA ASN A 236 9.87 -24.96 17.04
C ASN A 236 9.17 -26.08 17.85
N GLY A 237 7.87 -25.89 18.17
CA GLY A 237 7.09 -26.84 18.94
C GLY A 237 7.25 -26.74 20.47
N VAL A 238 8.12 -25.89 20.97
CA VAL A 238 8.24 -25.59 22.41
C VAL A 238 7.28 -24.45 22.77
N GLU A 239 6.33 -24.74 23.64
CA GLU A 239 5.32 -23.77 24.09
C GLU A 239 5.73 -23.16 25.45
N VAL A 240 5.75 -21.82 25.50
CA VAL A 240 5.93 -21.04 26.73
C VAL A 240 4.65 -20.26 26.99
N LYS A 241 4.20 -20.23 28.24
CA LYS A 241 2.96 -19.56 28.66
C LYS A 241 3.31 -18.40 29.58
N PHE A 242 2.71 -17.25 29.31
CA PHE A 242 2.81 -16.06 30.14
C PHE A 242 1.42 -15.67 30.62
N LYS A 243 1.34 -15.12 31.81
CA LYS A 243 0.08 -14.55 32.32
C LYS A 243 -0.14 -13.18 31.63
N ASN A 244 -1.33 -12.96 31.12
CA ASN A 244 -1.73 -11.66 30.61
C ASN A 244 -2.28 -10.82 31.79
N ASN A 245 -1.45 -9.89 32.27
CA ASN A 245 -1.77 -9.08 33.46
C ASN A 245 -2.71 -7.88 33.15
N ILE A 246 -2.96 -7.57 31.85
CA ILE A 246 -3.78 -6.43 31.44
C ILE A 246 -5.28 -6.74 31.49
N GLY A 247 -5.66 -8.04 31.52
CA GLY A 247 -7.06 -8.47 31.50
C GLY A 247 -7.81 -8.20 30.18
N ARG A 248 -7.07 -7.89 29.09
CA ARG A 248 -7.57 -7.74 27.72
C ARG A 248 -6.52 -8.18 26.72
N ILE A 249 -6.93 -8.49 25.50
CA ILE A 249 -5.99 -8.82 24.41
C ILE A 249 -5.29 -7.52 23.97
N PRO A 250 -3.93 -7.44 23.99
CA PRO A 250 -3.20 -6.24 23.63
C PRO A 250 -3.02 -6.09 22.12
N VAL A 251 -4.05 -6.40 21.35
CA VAL A 251 -4.06 -6.34 19.89
C VAL A 251 -5.19 -5.43 19.43
N ILE A 252 -4.87 -4.42 18.65
CA ILE A 252 -5.83 -3.43 18.18
C ILE A 252 -5.88 -3.50 16.65
N PRO A 253 -7.04 -3.79 16.04
CA PRO A 253 -7.20 -3.67 14.60
C PRO A 253 -7.25 -2.19 14.19
N VAL A 254 -6.48 -1.85 13.17
CA VAL A 254 -6.46 -0.55 12.50
C VAL A 254 -7.05 -0.76 11.12
N TYR A 255 -8.24 -0.26 10.90
CA TYR A 255 -8.94 -0.42 9.63
C TYR A 255 -8.53 0.68 8.64
N GLY A 256 -8.13 0.27 7.45
CA GLY A 256 -7.86 1.18 6.32
C GLY A 256 -9.05 1.40 5.40
N VAL A 257 -10.14 0.70 5.68
CA VAL A 257 -11.41 0.75 4.93
C VAL A 257 -12.58 0.84 5.90
N ILE A 258 -13.74 1.29 5.40
CA ILE A 258 -14.99 1.20 6.18
C ILE A 258 -15.34 -0.28 6.32
N ASN A 259 -15.33 -0.78 7.55
CA ASN A 259 -15.69 -2.16 7.85
C ASN A 259 -17.23 -2.32 7.92
N ALA A 260 -17.87 -2.34 6.76
CA ALA A 260 -19.32 -2.44 6.67
C ALA A 260 -19.86 -3.87 6.94
N THR A 261 -18.99 -4.88 6.96
CA THR A 261 -19.35 -6.29 7.19
C THR A 261 -19.08 -6.76 8.60
N ASP A 262 -18.52 -5.89 9.46
CA ASP A 262 -18.09 -6.23 10.84
C ASP A 262 -17.11 -7.42 10.90
N GLU A 263 -16.43 -7.73 9.80
CA GLU A 263 -15.38 -8.75 9.75
C GLU A 263 -14.10 -8.24 10.41
N LEU A 264 -13.41 -9.10 11.15
CA LEU A 264 -12.10 -8.71 11.71
C LEU A 264 -11.07 -8.42 10.64
N ILE A 265 -11.14 -9.11 9.50
CA ILE A 265 -10.22 -8.96 8.37
C ILE A 265 -11.03 -8.63 7.10
N PRO A 266 -11.46 -7.38 6.93
CA PRO A 266 -12.16 -6.95 5.72
C PRO A 266 -11.24 -6.96 4.50
N GLN A 267 -11.84 -7.09 3.33
CA GLN A 267 -11.08 -6.96 2.09
C GLN A 267 -10.68 -5.51 1.83
N SER A 268 -9.42 -5.30 1.42
CA SER A 268 -8.94 -4.00 0.98
C SER A 268 -9.72 -3.47 -0.24
N ASP A 269 -10.09 -2.20 -0.22
CA ASP A 269 -10.63 -1.47 -1.37
C ASP A 269 -9.60 -1.32 -2.51
N LEU A 270 -8.31 -1.42 -2.20
CA LEU A 270 -7.22 -1.40 -3.17
C LEU A 270 -7.04 -2.73 -3.93
N TYR A 271 -7.71 -3.81 -3.50
CA TYR A 271 -7.55 -5.10 -4.18
C TYR A 271 -8.08 -5.07 -5.62
N GLY A 272 -9.18 -4.35 -5.86
CA GLY A 272 -9.67 -4.08 -7.22
C GLY A 272 -8.63 -3.33 -8.07
N ILE A 273 -8.03 -2.30 -7.50
CA ILE A 273 -6.98 -1.51 -8.13
C ILE A 273 -5.74 -2.37 -8.44
N ALA A 274 -5.32 -3.23 -7.51
CA ALA A 274 -4.18 -4.14 -7.71
C ALA A 274 -4.44 -5.12 -8.87
N ARG A 275 -5.66 -5.65 -8.98
CA ARG A 275 -6.05 -6.52 -10.10
C ARG A 275 -6.09 -5.78 -11.43
N THR A 276 -6.63 -4.56 -11.46
CA THR A 276 -6.61 -3.71 -12.66
C THR A 276 -5.19 -3.34 -13.05
N SER A 277 -4.30 -3.07 -12.08
CA SER A 277 -2.88 -2.79 -12.31
C SER A 277 -2.14 -4.01 -12.88
N LEU A 278 -2.49 -5.22 -12.45
CA LEU A 278 -1.97 -6.46 -13.02
C LEU A 278 -2.41 -6.66 -14.48
N ALA A 279 -3.67 -6.37 -14.79
CA ALA A 279 -4.18 -6.41 -16.16
C ALA A 279 -3.48 -5.35 -17.03
N LEU A 280 -3.35 -4.13 -16.53
CA LEU A 280 -2.64 -3.03 -17.19
C LEU A 280 -1.18 -3.40 -17.50
N TYR A 281 -0.48 -4.05 -16.55
CA TYR A 281 0.89 -4.52 -16.75
C TYR A 281 1.01 -5.48 -17.94
N ASN A 282 0.05 -6.39 -18.08
CA ASN A 282 0.01 -7.33 -19.21
C ASN A 282 -0.30 -6.61 -20.53
N CYS A 283 -1.30 -5.73 -20.58
CA CYS A 283 -1.59 -4.93 -21.78
C CYS A 283 -0.43 -4.05 -22.21
N LEU A 284 0.29 -3.43 -21.26
CA LEU A 284 1.51 -2.66 -21.56
C LEU A 284 2.61 -3.53 -22.14
N SER A 285 2.78 -4.77 -21.64
CA SER A 285 3.76 -5.71 -22.17
C SER A 285 3.45 -6.11 -23.63
N GLU A 286 2.17 -6.33 -23.94
CA GLU A 286 1.68 -6.66 -25.29
C GLU A 286 1.82 -5.49 -26.25
N LEU A 287 1.41 -4.30 -25.83
CA LEU A 287 1.57 -3.07 -26.63
C LEU A 287 3.06 -2.81 -26.95
N ARG A 288 3.94 -2.98 -25.97
CA ARG A 288 5.39 -2.79 -26.17
C ARG A 288 5.98 -3.80 -27.15
N GLU A 289 5.64 -5.08 -27.01
CA GLU A 289 6.08 -6.13 -27.93
C GLU A 289 5.57 -5.83 -29.36
N ARG A 290 4.31 -5.43 -29.48
CA ARG A 290 3.71 -5.07 -30.75
C ARG A 290 4.38 -3.86 -31.38
N ASN A 291 4.52 -2.75 -30.64
CA ASN A 291 5.16 -1.53 -31.14
C ASN A 291 6.61 -1.80 -31.58
N ARG A 292 7.32 -2.67 -30.88
CA ARG A 292 8.66 -3.08 -31.25
C ARG A 292 8.67 -3.87 -32.57
N ASN A 293 7.74 -4.80 -32.77
CA ASN A 293 7.65 -5.58 -34.01
C ASN A 293 7.19 -4.71 -35.18
N GLN A 294 6.37 -3.68 -34.92
CA GLN A 294 5.90 -2.74 -35.95
C GLN A 294 6.89 -1.61 -36.26
N ALA A 295 7.85 -1.33 -35.38
CA ALA A 295 8.86 -0.30 -35.59
C ALA A 295 9.77 -0.58 -36.79
N PHE A 296 9.83 -1.84 -37.22
CA PHE A 296 10.63 -2.23 -38.38
C PHE A 296 9.69 -2.64 -39.50
N SER A 297 9.59 -1.79 -40.53
CA SER A 297 8.87 -2.09 -41.77
C SER A 297 9.55 -3.27 -42.48
N ILE A 298 8.75 -4.17 -43.02
CA ILE A 298 9.25 -5.30 -43.80
C ILE A 298 9.29 -4.88 -45.27
N LEU A 299 10.48 -4.89 -45.86
CA LEU A 299 10.63 -4.67 -47.29
C LEU A 299 10.21 -5.95 -48.02
N THR A 300 9.26 -5.84 -48.92
CA THR A 300 8.87 -6.93 -49.83
C THR A 300 9.46 -6.71 -51.19
N TYR A 301 9.95 -7.80 -51.79
CA TYR A 301 10.54 -7.81 -53.11
C TYR A 301 9.89 -8.92 -53.93
N PRO A 302 9.37 -8.64 -55.15
CA PRO A 302 8.80 -9.67 -56.00
C PRO A 302 9.92 -10.52 -56.60
N VAL A 303 9.78 -11.81 -56.51
CA VAL A 303 10.70 -12.79 -57.09
C VAL A 303 10.12 -13.32 -58.38
N ALA A 304 10.94 -13.41 -59.44
CA ALA A 304 10.52 -13.98 -60.72
C ALA A 304 10.53 -15.54 -60.65
N GLU A 305 9.57 -16.18 -61.34
CA GLU A 305 9.41 -17.65 -61.34
C GLU A 305 10.63 -18.43 -61.88
N ASP A 306 11.57 -17.80 -62.58
CA ASP A 306 12.72 -18.40 -63.20
C ASP A 306 14.01 -18.35 -62.37
N ASP A 307 14.01 -17.84 -61.19
CA ASP A 307 15.19 -17.85 -60.32
C ASP A 307 15.21 -19.19 -59.53
N ASP A 308 16.17 -20.09 -59.89
CA ASP A 308 16.50 -21.28 -59.11
C ASP A 308 16.93 -20.89 -57.71
N TYR A 309 15.97 -20.93 -56.80
CA TYR A 309 16.22 -20.69 -55.38
C TYR A 309 16.82 -21.93 -54.74
N GLU A 310 18.11 -22.04 -54.69
CA GLU A 310 18.76 -22.84 -53.66
C GLU A 310 18.50 -22.14 -52.31
N SER A 311 17.68 -22.75 -51.50
CA SER A 311 17.28 -22.32 -50.18
C SER A 311 18.51 -22.13 -49.27
N GLY A 312 19.08 -20.96 -49.18
CA GLY A 312 20.10 -20.71 -48.19
C GLY A 312 20.76 -19.34 -48.10
N ASP A 313 20.74 -18.52 -49.12
CA ASP A 313 21.70 -17.41 -49.15
C ASP A 313 21.14 -16.02 -49.54
N LEU A 314 19.87 -15.72 -49.23
CA LEU A 314 19.33 -14.37 -49.39
C LEU A 314 19.23 -13.66 -48.05
N SER A 315 20.35 -13.38 -47.42
CA SER A 315 20.44 -12.31 -46.44
C SER A 315 20.61 -10.97 -47.15
N LEU A 316 19.50 -10.39 -47.62
CA LEU A 316 19.50 -9.00 -48.09
C LEU A 316 19.82 -8.11 -46.90
N GLN A 317 21.05 -7.67 -46.74
CA GLN A 317 21.40 -6.59 -45.83
C GLN A 317 20.96 -5.27 -46.45
N VAL A 318 19.79 -4.77 -46.06
CA VAL A 318 19.32 -3.47 -46.45
C VAL A 318 19.90 -2.42 -45.50
N GLY A 319 20.95 -1.74 -45.89
CA GLY A 319 21.50 -0.60 -45.18
C GLY A 319 20.79 0.72 -45.56
N VAL A 320 20.94 1.76 -44.73
CA VAL A 320 20.31 3.07 -44.95
C VAL A 320 20.76 3.75 -46.23
N ASN A 321 21.88 3.29 -46.83
CA ASN A 321 22.49 3.83 -48.03
C ASN A 321 22.45 2.87 -49.24
N ASP A 322 21.75 1.73 -49.12
CA ASP A 322 21.73 0.77 -50.21
C ASP A 322 20.59 1.03 -51.18
N MET A 323 20.93 1.06 -52.48
CA MET A 323 19.97 1.26 -53.56
C MET A 323 19.47 -0.08 -54.03
N LEU A 324 18.17 -0.35 -53.86
CA LEU A 324 17.53 -1.57 -54.34
C LEU A 324 17.14 -1.38 -55.80
N MET A 325 17.80 -2.14 -56.70
CA MET A 325 17.49 -2.16 -58.11
C MET A 325 16.47 -3.24 -58.45
N TYR A 326 15.42 -2.90 -59.17
CA TYR A 326 14.40 -3.86 -59.62
C TYR A 326 14.20 -3.75 -61.16
N ARG A 327 13.69 -4.81 -61.78
CA ARG A 327 13.49 -4.85 -63.24
C ARG A 327 12.38 -3.87 -63.64
N ALA A 328 12.60 -3.12 -64.72
CA ALA A 328 11.58 -2.30 -65.36
C ALA A 328 10.40 -3.19 -65.80
N GLY A 329 9.20 -2.87 -65.28
CA GLY A 329 7.98 -3.66 -65.56
C GLY A 329 7.57 -4.65 -64.46
N SER A 330 8.41 -4.92 -63.45
CA SER A 330 8.01 -5.63 -62.23
C SER A 330 7.43 -4.67 -61.19
N GLN A 331 6.69 -5.21 -60.28
CA GLN A 331 6.11 -4.42 -59.17
C GLN A 331 7.24 -3.88 -58.31
N SER A 332 7.18 -2.56 -57.97
CA SER A 332 8.20 -1.95 -57.13
C SER A 332 8.23 -2.58 -55.74
N PRO A 333 9.42 -2.67 -55.12
CA PRO A 333 9.48 -3.06 -53.70
C PRO A 333 8.66 -2.12 -52.85
N GLU A 334 7.89 -2.66 -51.94
CA GLU A 334 7.04 -1.90 -51.00
C GLU A 334 7.36 -2.26 -49.57
N TYR A 335 7.30 -1.26 -48.68
CA TYR A 335 7.34 -1.49 -47.27
C TYR A 335 5.94 -1.84 -46.78
N ILE A 336 5.78 -3.09 -46.31
CA ILE A 336 4.55 -3.49 -45.62
C ILE A 336 4.65 -3.01 -44.18
N THR A 337 3.76 -2.10 -43.82
CA THR A 337 3.57 -1.67 -42.44
C THR A 337 2.35 -2.39 -41.88
N PRO A 338 2.47 -3.08 -40.74
CA PRO A 338 1.31 -3.72 -40.12
C PRO A 338 0.22 -2.69 -39.78
N PRO A 339 -1.07 -3.07 -39.83
CA PRO A 339 -2.17 -2.13 -39.56
C PRO A 339 -2.12 -1.59 -38.12
N VAL A 340 -2.28 -0.26 -38.00
CA VAL A 340 -2.15 0.48 -36.73
C VAL A 340 -3.38 0.29 -35.83
N ASP A 341 -4.52 -0.12 -36.40
CA ASP A 341 -5.82 -0.19 -35.72
C ASP A 341 -5.79 -0.98 -34.41
N SER A 342 -5.08 -2.09 -34.40
CA SER A 342 -5.00 -2.95 -33.22
C SER A 342 -4.06 -2.40 -32.11
N SER A 343 -3.09 -1.53 -32.45
CA SER A 343 -2.35 -0.77 -31.43
C SER A 343 -3.23 0.29 -30.77
N ASN A 344 -4.08 0.95 -31.56
CA ASN A 344 -5.05 1.91 -31.06
C ASN A 344 -6.07 1.28 -30.11
N MET A 345 -6.48 0.01 -30.36
CA MET A 345 -7.38 -0.72 -29.43
C MET A 345 -6.72 -0.94 -28.07
N LEU A 346 -5.47 -1.42 -28.03
CA LEU A 346 -4.73 -1.61 -26.77
C LEU A 346 -4.48 -0.28 -26.05
N GLU A 347 -4.16 0.78 -26.78
CA GLU A 347 -3.98 2.12 -26.18
C GLU A 347 -5.28 2.64 -25.55
N ASN A 348 -6.43 2.42 -26.20
CA ASN A 348 -7.71 2.80 -25.65
C ASN A 348 -8.08 1.96 -24.41
N GLU A 349 -7.81 0.66 -24.42
CA GLU A 349 -8.01 -0.21 -23.25
C GLU A 349 -7.12 0.22 -22.08
N ILE A 350 -5.85 0.53 -22.32
CA ILE A 350 -4.93 1.06 -21.33
C ILE A 350 -5.46 2.37 -20.72
N LYS A 351 -5.96 3.29 -21.54
CA LYS A 351 -6.56 4.55 -21.07
C LYS A 351 -7.77 4.30 -20.17
N LEU A 352 -8.65 3.38 -20.56
CA LEU A 352 -9.82 3.00 -19.77
C LEU A 352 -9.42 2.36 -18.43
N MET A 353 -8.42 1.47 -18.41
CA MET A 353 -7.92 0.88 -17.17
C MET A 353 -7.34 1.93 -16.23
N ILE A 354 -6.57 2.90 -16.74
CA ILE A 354 -6.03 4.00 -15.93
C ILE A 354 -7.16 4.85 -15.34
N GLN A 355 -8.17 5.18 -16.13
CA GLN A 355 -9.34 5.92 -15.65
C GLN A 355 -10.08 5.13 -14.56
N GLU A 356 -10.21 3.82 -14.74
CA GLU A 356 -10.87 2.93 -13.76
C GLU A 356 -10.08 2.82 -12.45
N ILE A 357 -8.75 2.75 -12.50
CA ILE A 357 -7.88 2.80 -11.32
C ILE A 357 -8.14 4.07 -10.50
N TYR A 358 -8.16 5.23 -11.14
CA TYR A 358 -8.41 6.49 -10.44
C TYR A 358 -9.87 6.62 -9.97
N ARG A 359 -10.84 6.07 -10.72
CA ARG A 359 -12.24 6.02 -10.31
C ARG A 359 -12.42 5.20 -9.03
N GLN A 360 -11.82 4.02 -8.96
CA GLN A 360 -11.85 3.16 -7.76
C GLN A 360 -11.17 3.81 -6.55
N ALA A 361 -10.19 4.67 -6.80
CA ALA A 361 -9.48 5.41 -5.75
C ALA A 361 -10.19 6.69 -5.28
N ASN A 362 -11.38 7.00 -5.80
CA ASN A 362 -12.06 8.28 -5.59
C ASN A 362 -11.25 9.51 -6.04
N MET A 363 -10.40 9.34 -7.07
CA MET A 363 -9.46 10.34 -7.59
C MET A 363 -9.70 10.64 -9.08
N GLN A 364 -10.94 10.61 -9.56
CA GLN A 364 -11.31 10.79 -10.98
C GLN A 364 -10.81 12.10 -11.57
N PHE A 365 -10.74 13.15 -10.75
CA PHE A 365 -10.24 14.47 -11.14
C PHE A 365 -8.81 14.46 -11.70
N VAL A 366 -8.01 13.41 -11.42
CA VAL A 366 -6.64 13.27 -11.95
C VAL A 366 -6.66 12.97 -13.45
N THR A 367 -7.68 12.25 -13.94
CA THR A 367 -7.79 11.83 -15.35
C THR A 367 -8.69 12.73 -16.19
N GLU A 368 -9.49 13.56 -15.56
CA GLU A 368 -10.31 14.52 -16.28
C GLU A 368 -9.43 15.60 -16.92
N GLN A 369 -9.50 15.70 -18.24
CA GLN A 369 -8.73 16.69 -18.99
C GLN A 369 -9.06 18.10 -18.51
N LYS A 370 -8.03 18.96 -18.41
CA LYS A 370 -8.14 20.36 -18.05
C LYS A 370 -9.22 21.05 -18.90
N ILE A 371 -10.43 21.10 -18.37
CA ILE A 371 -11.42 22.07 -18.83
C ILE A 371 -10.89 23.43 -18.36
N SER A 372 -10.49 24.26 -19.27
CA SER A 372 -9.76 25.51 -19.05
C SER A 372 -10.47 26.56 -18.17
N ASN A 373 -11.65 26.25 -17.63
CA ASN A 373 -12.46 27.14 -16.77
C ASN A 373 -13.18 26.39 -15.66
N ILE A 374 -12.51 25.42 -15.00
CA ILE A 374 -13.08 24.76 -13.83
C ILE A 374 -13.09 25.76 -12.67
N SER A 375 -14.27 26.12 -12.17
CA SER A 375 -14.40 26.97 -10.97
C SER A 375 -13.81 26.25 -9.76
N GLY A 376 -13.19 27.00 -8.83
CA GLY A 376 -12.65 26.43 -7.57
C GLY A 376 -13.69 25.61 -6.80
N LEU A 377 -14.98 25.91 -6.97
CA LEU A 377 -16.10 25.15 -6.41
C LEU A 377 -16.16 23.71 -6.97
N TYR A 378 -16.00 23.54 -8.28
CA TYR A 378 -15.99 22.20 -8.89
C TYR A 378 -14.83 21.35 -8.39
N GLN A 379 -13.64 21.95 -8.25
CA GLN A 379 -12.48 21.24 -7.67
C GLN A 379 -12.74 20.82 -6.22
N LYS A 380 -13.40 21.67 -5.41
CA LYS A 380 -13.83 21.29 -4.06
C LYS A 380 -14.80 20.11 -4.07
N TRP A 381 -15.76 20.09 -4.99
CA TRP A 381 -16.70 18.97 -5.15
C TRP A 381 -16.03 17.69 -5.65
N ALA A 382 -15.14 17.78 -6.62
CA ALA A 382 -14.42 16.64 -7.18
C ALA A 382 -13.54 15.92 -6.14
N ASN A 383 -13.01 16.67 -5.16
CA ASN A 383 -12.20 16.13 -4.07
C ASN A 383 -13.03 15.68 -2.85
N LEU A 384 -14.33 15.92 -2.83
CA LEU A 384 -15.16 15.67 -1.64
C LEU A 384 -15.11 14.20 -1.20
N GLN A 385 -15.23 13.26 -2.14
CA GLN A 385 -15.21 11.83 -1.84
C GLN A 385 -13.85 11.39 -1.27
N LEU A 386 -12.76 11.90 -1.86
CA LEU A 386 -11.41 11.64 -1.36
C LEU A 386 -11.25 12.16 0.08
N PHE A 387 -11.66 13.41 0.34
CA PHE A 387 -11.55 14.01 1.67
C PHE A 387 -12.41 13.30 2.70
N GLN A 388 -13.58 12.80 2.30
CA GLN A 388 -14.44 12.00 3.17
C GLN A 388 -13.75 10.69 3.57
N THR A 389 -13.17 9.97 2.60
CA THR A 389 -12.41 8.72 2.86
C THR A 389 -11.20 8.99 3.79
N ILE A 390 -10.49 10.11 3.57
CA ILE A 390 -9.35 10.49 4.44
C ILE A 390 -9.85 10.82 5.86
N SER A 391 -10.99 11.52 5.99
CA SER A 391 -11.56 11.87 7.31
C SER A 391 -11.93 10.63 8.12
N GLU A 392 -12.55 9.65 7.49
CA GLU A 392 -12.90 8.38 8.13
C GLU A 392 -11.66 7.62 8.62
N LEU A 393 -10.60 7.56 7.80
CA LEU A 393 -9.32 6.98 8.20
C LEU A 393 -8.69 7.75 9.37
N THR A 394 -8.78 9.08 9.35
CA THR A 394 -8.27 9.96 10.42
C THR A 394 -8.97 9.69 11.75
N ASP A 395 -10.31 9.63 11.73
CA ASP A 395 -11.11 9.33 12.91
C ASP A 395 -10.81 7.92 13.45
N GLY A 396 -10.61 6.95 12.55
CA GLY A 396 -10.18 5.61 12.90
C GLY A 396 -8.83 5.59 13.63
N LEU A 397 -7.82 6.28 13.09
CA LEU A 397 -6.50 6.39 13.70
C LEU A 397 -6.52 7.11 15.05
N GLN A 398 -7.30 8.18 15.16
CA GLN A 398 -7.48 8.90 16.42
C GLN A 398 -8.11 8.00 17.49
N ASN A 399 -9.09 7.21 17.15
CA ASN A 399 -9.70 6.24 18.06
C ASN A 399 -8.74 5.12 18.44
N VAL A 400 -7.95 4.60 17.50
CA VAL A 400 -6.91 3.61 17.78
C VAL A 400 -5.90 4.16 18.79
N GLU A 401 -5.42 5.39 18.63
CA GLU A 401 -4.48 5.98 19.57
C GLU A 401 -5.09 6.17 20.97
N ARG A 402 -6.37 6.53 21.06
CA ARG A 402 -7.09 6.58 22.37
C ARG A 402 -7.14 5.20 23.04
N VAL A 403 -7.29 4.13 22.26
CA VAL A 403 -7.26 2.74 22.80
C VAL A 403 -5.84 2.35 23.19
N LEU A 404 -4.82 2.74 22.43
CA LEU A 404 -3.41 2.54 22.78
C LEU A 404 -3.06 3.17 24.13
N VAL A 405 -3.49 4.41 24.36
CA VAL A 405 -3.26 5.09 25.65
C VAL A 405 -3.91 4.35 26.80
N LYS A 406 -5.14 3.83 26.63
CA LYS A 406 -5.80 3.02 27.67
C LYS A 406 -5.07 1.70 27.93
N MET A 407 -4.43 1.11 26.91
CA MET A 407 -3.60 -0.06 27.11
C MET A 407 -2.31 0.28 27.82
N PHE A 408 -1.63 1.34 27.40
CA PHE A 408 -0.43 1.86 28.05
C PHE A 408 -0.68 2.14 29.54
N SER A 409 -1.77 2.86 29.86
CA SER A 409 -2.24 3.11 31.22
C SER A 409 -2.38 1.81 32.03
N SER A 410 -2.93 0.75 31.40
CA SER A 410 -3.08 -0.55 32.06
C SER A 410 -1.75 -1.28 32.28
N PHE A 411 -0.76 -1.15 31.37
CA PHE A 411 0.58 -1.73 31.54
C PHE A 411 1.38 -1.00 32.61
N MET A 412 1.34 0.33 32.62
CA MET A 412 2.15 1.16 33.52
C MET A 412 1.45 1.47 34.84
N ASN A 413 0.15 1.12 34.97
CA ASN A 413 -0.70 1.50 36.10
C ASN A 413 -0.71 3.01 36.36
N GLU A 414 -0.71 3.81 35.28
CA GLU A 414 -0.75 5.27 35.31
C GLU A 414 -2.16 5.76 34.94
N ASP A 415 -2.67 6.80 35.62
CA ASP A 415 -3.93 7.43 35.24
C ASP A 415 -3.72 8.40 34.06
N MET A 416 -4.34 8.08 32.93
CA MET A 416 -4.33 8.91 31.71
C MET A 416 -5.75 9.25 31.24
N SER A 417 -6.69 9.38 32.18
CA SER A 417 -8.10 9.67 31.90
C SER A 417 -8.31 11.02 31.19
N GLU A 418 -7.45 12.01 31.45
CA GLU A 418 -7.52 13.35 30.86
C GLU A 418 -6.77 13.45 29.51
N PHE A 419 -6.15 12.36 29.05
CA PHE A 419 -5.42 12.39 27.78
C PHE A 419 -6.36 12.68 26.61
N SER A 420 -5.90 13.58 25.73
CA SER A 420 -6.57 13.85 24.46
C SER A 420 -5.60 13.87 23.29
N VAL A 421 -6.09 13.41 22.14
CA VAL A 421 -5.35 13.44 20.88
C VAL A 421 -6.25 13.96 19.77
N THR A 422 -5.70 14.81 18.93
CA THR A 422 -6.40 15.37 17.77
C THR A 422 -5.49 15.27 16.55
N TYR A 423 -5.98 14.58 15.52
CA TYR A 423 -5.32 14.48 14.23
C TYR A 423 -5.76 15.61 13.30
N ASN A 424 -5.00 15.81 12.23
CA ASN A 424 -5.32 16.82 11.22
C ASN A 424 -6.57 16.41 10.40
N HIS A 425 -7.56 17.30 10.31
CA HIS A 425 -8.76 17.13 9.47
C HIS A 425 -8.81 18.16 8.32
N GLU A 426 -7.74 18.93 8.13
CA GLU A 426 -7.64 19.90 7.04
C GLU A 426 -6.78 19.34 5.91
N TYR A 427 -7.41 18.74 4.90
CA TYR A 427 -6.73 18.00 3.83
C TYR A 427 -6.49 18.83 2.58
N GLY A 428 -7.21 19.93 2.38
CA GLY A 428 -7.08 20.82 1.24
C GLY A 428 -5.86 21.74 1.33
N VAL A 429 -5.51 22.35 0.20
CA VAL A 429 -4.66 23.53 0.19
C VAL A 429 -5.53 24.69 0.68
N SER A 430 -5.37 25.07 1.94
CA SER A 430 -6.03 26.27 2.45
C SER A 430 -5.45 27.48 1.74
N ASP A 431 -6.26 28.19 0.98
CA ASP A 431 -5.91 29.56 0.58
C ASP A 431 -5.88 30.40 1.85
N ILE A 432 -4.68 30.81 2.24
CA ILE A 432 -4.46 31.62 3.45
C ILE A 432 -5.34 32.87 3.40
N THR A 433 -5.53 33.44 2.22
CA THR A 433 -6.36 34.63 2.00
C THR A 433 -7.84 34.35 2.27
N GLU A 434 -8.36 33.21 1.79
CA GLU A 434 -9.74 32.76 2.07
C GLU A 434 -9.92 32.44 3.56
N THR A 435 -8.95 31.77 4.17
CA THR A 435 -8.95 31.43 5.60
C THR A 435 -8.97 32.69 6.48
N LEU A 436 -8.14 33.69 6.15
CA LEU A 436 -8.09 34.97 6.82
C LEU A 436 -9.42 35.77 6.67
N ALA A 437 -9.96 35.81 5.44
CA ALA A 437 -11.22 36.51 5.18
C ALA A 437 -12.39 35.88 5.97
N ASN A 438 -12.48 34.55 5.97
CA ASN A 438 -13.49 33.81 6.72
C ASN A 438 -13.32 33.99 8.23
N ALA A 439 -12.07 33.93 8.73
CA ALA A 439 -11.77 34.15 10.13
C ALA A 439 -12.13 35.60 10.59
N THR A 440 -11.81 36.59 9.77
CA THR A 440 -12.16 37.98 10.04
C THR A 440 -13.67 38.17 10.11
N ALA A 441 -14.43 37.54 9.20
CA ALA A 441 -15.89 37.59 9.22
C ALA A 441 -16.47 36.94 10.49
N VAL A 442 -15.97 35.74 10.87
CA VAL A 442 -16.42 35.02 12.08
C VAL A 442 -16.09 35.82 13.34
N LEU A 443 -14.87 36.37 13.45
CA LEU A 443 -14.46 37.19 14.61
C LEU A 443 -15.26 38.50 14.70
N ALA A 444 -15.64 39.10 13.58
CA ALA A 444 -16.49 40.28 13.54
C ALA A 444 -17.90 40.01 14.04
N MET A 445 -18.42 38.77 13.84
CA MET A 445 -19.74 38.38 14.37
C MET A 445 -19.76 38.21 15.89
N ASN A 446 -18.60 37.95 16.50
CA ASN A 446 -18.39 37.83 17.95
C ASN A 446 -19.46 36.99 18.68
N ILE A 447 -19.77 35.80 18.14
CA ILE A 447 -20.88 34.94 18.57
C ILE A 447 -20.66 34.40 19.98
N CYS A 448 -19.47 33.84 20.25
CA CYS A 448 -19.05 33.39 21.57
C CYS A 448 -17.51 33.29 21.66
N GLU A 449 -16.98 33.37 22.89
CA GLU A 449 -15.52 33.32 23.12
C GLU A 449 -14.86 32.03 22.65
N GLY A 450 -15.51 30.88 22.84
CA GLY A 450 -15.01 29.61 22.38
C GLY A 450 -14.85 29.54 20.85
N LEU A 451 -15.82 30.08 20.08
CA LEU A 451 -15.73 30.14 18.62
C LEU A 451 -14.61 31.10 18.18
N ASN A 452 -14.48 32.24 18.86
CA ASN A 452 -13.43 33.22 18.61
C ASN A 452 -12.03 32.60 18.88
N TYR A 453 -11.90 31.85 19.96
CA TYR A 453 -10.67 31.11 20.30
C TYR A 453 -10.30 30.10 19.24
N GLU A 454 -11.23 29.21 18.85
CA GLU A 454 -11.00 28.19 17.83
C GLU A 454 -10.71 28.80 16.44
N THR A 455 -11.34 29.91 16.11
CA THR A 455 -11.07 30.64 14.87
C THR A 455 -9.64 31.19 14.85
N LYS A 456 -9.19 31.84 15.94
CA LYS A 456 -7.81 32.33 16.09
C LYS A 456 -6.80 31.19 16.03
N ARG A 457 -7.07 30.07 16.68
CA ARG A 457 -6.24 28.85 16.64
C ARG A 457 -6.08 28.32 15.24
N LYS A 458 -7.17 28.25 14.46
CA LYS A 458 -7.12 27.81 13.04
C LYS A 458 -6.27 28.75 12.20
N VAL A 459 -6.38 30.05 12.39
CA VAL A 459 -5.54 31.03 11.66
C VAL A 459 -4.07 30.86 12.01
N ILE A 460 -3.72 30.69 13.27
CA ILE A 460 -2.35 30.48 13.73
C ILE A 460 -1.77 29.22 13.08
N ASN A 461 -2.49 28.10 13.12
CA ASN A 461 -2.05 26.86 12.52
C ASN A 461 -1.90 26.95 10.99
N ALA A 462 -2.79 27.69 10.31
CA ALA A 462 -2.70 27.88 8.86
C ALA A 462 -1.53 28.78 8.45
N MET A 463 -1.24 29.84 9.23
CA MET A 463 -0.15 30.77 8.96
C MET A 463 1.23 30.26 9.34
N LEU A 464 1.31 29.41 10.36
CA LEU A 464 2.56 28.90 10.92
C LEU A 464 2.81 27.43 10.62
N SER A 465 2.23 26.92 9.51
CA SER A 465 2.38 25.53 9.07
C SER A 465 3.84 25.10 8.82
N ASP A 466 4.72 26.07 8.54
CA ASP A 466 6.14 25.82 8.25
C ASP A 466 7.07 26.13 9.44
N VAL A 467 6.50 26.45 10.61
CA VAL A 467 7.25 26.78 11.83
C VAL A 467 7.29 25.58 12.76
N ASP A 468 8.40 25.44 13.49
CA ASP A 468 8.58 24.38 14.46
C ASP A 468 7.42 24.28 15.45
N SER A 469 6.92 23.07 15.67
CA SER A 469 5.75 22.80 16.51
C SER A 469 5.91 23.30 17.95
N SER A 470 7.13 23.35 18.47
CA SER A 470 7.41 23.89 19.81
C SER A 470 7.14 25.38 19.93
N VAL A 471 7.35 26.13 18.84
CA VAL A 471 7.06 27.58 18.77
C VAL A 471 5.57 27.80 18.61
N VAL A 472 4.91 27.02 17.74
CA VAL A 472 3.46 27.07 17.52
C VAL A 472 2.72 26.77 18.81
N ASN A 473 3.13 25.73 19.56
CA ASN A 473 2.52 25.37 20.84
C ASN A 473 2.66 26.49 21.89
N LYS A 474 3.81 27.16 21.96
CA LYS A 474 3.97 28.31 22.85
C LYS A 474 2.98 29.48 22.53
N ILE A 475 2.80 29.74 21.22
CA ILE A 475 1.86 30.77 20.77
C ILE A 475 0.41 30.37 21.11
N LEU A 476 0.07 29.10 20.97
CA LEU A 476 -1.24 28.57 21.33
C LEU A 476 -1.48 28.59 22.83
N ASP A 477 -0.48 28.31 23.66
CA ASP A 477 -0.52 28.42 25.11
C ASP A 477 -0.73 29.88 25.56
N ASP A 478 -0.06 30.82 24.91
CA ASP A 478 -0.25 32.25 25.19
C ASP A 478 -1.63 32.73 24.75
N LEU A 479 -2.17 32.21 23.65
CA LEU A 479 -3.55 32.46 23.23
C LEU A 479 -4.55 31.92 24.26
N ALA A 480 -4.35 30.72 24.79
CA ALA A 480 -5.19 30.10 25.80
C ALA A 480 -5.18 30.93 27.09
N LYS A 481 -3.99 31.36 27.58
CA LYS A 481 -3.85 32.23 28.76
C LYS A 481 -4.47 33.61 28.58
N SER A 482 -4.50 34.12 27.33
CA SER A 482 -5.14 35.41 27.03
C SER A 482 -6.67 35.31 27.00
N ALA A 483 -7.21 34.16 26.57
CA ALA A 483 -8.65 33.88 26.61
C ALA A 483 -9.18 33.81 28.06
N ASP A 484 -8.42 33.18 28.96
CA ASP A 484 -8.79 33.12 30.41
C ASP A 484 -8.79 34.48 31.12
N LYS A 485 -8.07 35.47 30.58
CA LYS A 485 -7.95 36.81 31.21
C LYS A 485 -8.96 37.85 30.72
N GLY A 486 -9.84 37.50 29.76
CA GLY A 486 -10.92 38.40 29.30
C GLY A 486 -10.46 39.71 28.65
N ALA A 487 -9.20 39.81 28.20
CA ALA A 487 -8.67 41.02 27.56
C ALA A 487 -8.77 40.91 26.03
N PRO A 488 -9.32 41.94 25.33
CA PRO A 488 -9.34 41.93 23.86
C PRO A 488 -7.91 42.07 23.32
N VAL A 489 -7.44 41.06 22.56
CA VAL A 489 -6.18 41.13 21.84
C VAL A 489 -6.38 42.03 20.61
N ASP A 490 -5.71 43.18 20.61
CA ASP A 490 -5.73 44.12 19.49
C ASP A 490 -4.87 43.57 18.31
N VAL A 491 -5.55 43.08 17.30
CA VAL A 491 -4.93 42.46 16.08
C VAL A 491 -4.35 43.54 15.15
N SER A 492 -4.49 44.82 15.43
CA SER A 492 -4.04 45.93 14.57
C SER A 492 -2.52 46.15 14.54
N GLN A 493 -1.75 45.46 15.40
CA GLN A 493 -0.29 45.63 15.51
C GLN A 493 0.59 44.57 14.81
N VAL A 494 0.01 43.64 14.09
CA VAL A 494 0.82 42.71 13.27
C VAL A 494 1.15 43.39 11.94
N SER A 495 2.20 44.23 11.94
CA SER A 495 2.78 44.76 10.71
C SER A 495 3.50 43.63 9.94
N VAL A 496 2.90 43.19 8.84
CA VAL A 496 3.57 42.37 7.86
C VAL A 496 4.67 43.20 7.20
N THR A 497 5.91 43.00 7.60
CA THR A 497 7.07 43.50 6.86
C THR A 497 7.11 42.82 5.48
N GLN A 498 6.85 43.63 4.47
CA GLN A 498 7.06 43.19 3.06
C GLN A 498 8.53 42.80 2.87
N PRO A 499 8.82 41.70 2.13
CA PRO A 499 10.17 41.44 1.68
C PRO A 499 10.57 42.51 0.65
N LEU A 500 11.64 43.22 0.97
CA LEU A 500 12.33 44.13 0.04
C LEU A 500 12.81 43.33 -1.17
N GLY A 501 12.38 43.75 -2.34
CA GLY A 501 12.80 43.24 -3.62
C GLY A 501 14.26 43.54 -3.94
N SER A 502 14.89 42.66 -4.66
CA SER A 502 15.80 42.90 -5.77
C SER A 502 15.97 41.62 -6.57
#